data_8c4261ae0eda285db26d29436988e132
#
_entry.id   8c4261ae0eda285db26d29436988e132
#
_cell.length_a   1.000
_cell.length_b   1.000
_cell.length_c   1.000
_cell.angle_alpha   90.00
_cell.angle_beta   90.00
_cell.angle_gamma   90.00
#
_symmetry.space_group_name_H-M   'P 1'
#
loop_
_entity.id
_entity.type
_entity.pdbx_description
1 polymer ?
#
loop_
_entity_poly.entity_id
_entity_poly.type
_entity_poly.pdbx_seq_one_letter_code
_entity_poly.pdbx_strand_id
1 'polypeptide(L)'
;MLTTLMSGCAEDRPGEPKDKREAIRLRNRRAIITVAGELATELGTDRVTVNELAARAGVSRRTIFNHFPSAQDAVFEYLSELVAGLINRVLQDLPEPDASEAGHAASSDVSLGDVYRQLIGSLRTHTLIEELQPVFSVDLQDTPAASLWGFRVTRTAVDRLNEVLRARLPQHSSFETHLVATTLINSFAECLDEWVARTGGVLDERGRRIWDELLTTALGVLGRGFDS
;
A
#
# COMPACT_ATOMS: atom_id res chain seq x y z
N MET A 1 6.70 -64.68 -28.33
CA MET A 1 7.97 -64.34 -27.70
C MET A 1 8.25 -62.88 -27.93
N LEU A 2 8.09 -62.11 -26.90
CA LEU A 2 8.79 -60.87 -26.63
C LEU A 2 8.02 -60.10 -25.55
N THR A 3 8.51 -60.28 -24.37
CA THR A 3 8.03 -59.65 -23.15
C THR A 3 8.42 -58.15 -23.17
N THR A 4 7.47 -57.28 -23.30
CA THR A 4 7.68 -55.82 -23.20
C THR A 4 7.67 -55.45 -21.74
N LEU A 5 8.82 -55.04 -21.26
CA LEU A 5 9.04 -54.41 -19.98
C LEU A 5 8.31 -53.04 -19.94
N MET A 6 7.23 -52.99 -19.23
CA MET A 6 6.59 -51.72 -18.83
C MET A 6 7.39 -51.17 -17.64
N SER A 7 8.30 -50.28 -17.97
CA SER A 7 8.94 -49.41 -16.99
C SER A 7 7.94 -48.48 -16.42
N GLY A 8 7.53 -48.70 -15.18
CA GLY A 8 6.73 -47.78 -14.42
C GLY A 8 7.50 -46.52 -14.15
N CYS A 9 7.15 -45.42 -14.85
CA CYS A 9 7.46 -44.08 -14.38
C CYS A 9 6.72 -43.88 -13.07
N ALA A 10 7.45 -43.90 -11.97
CA ALA A 10 6.98 -43.35 -10.72
C ALA A 10 6.71 -41.86 -10.96
N GLU A 11 5.46 -41.48 -11.08
CA GLU A 11 5.05 -40.09 -11.02
C GLU A 11 5.46 -39.57 -9.65
N ASP A 12 6.50 -38.76 -9.64
CA ASP A 12 6.95 -37.95 -8.52
C ASP A 12 5.81 -36.99 -8.22
N ARG A 13 5.00 -37.34 -7.18
CA ARG A 13 3.94 -36.46 -6.69
C ARG A 13 4.56 -35.20 -6.12
N PRO A 14 4.37 -34.02 -6.70
CA PRO A 14 4.97 -32.81 -6.17
C PRO A 14 4.30 -32.43 -4.86
N GLY A 15 5.04 -32.46 -3.73
CA GLY A 15 5.00 -31.27 -2.91
C GLY A 15 4.22 -31.26 -1.63
N GLU A 16 3.77 -32.36 -0.96
CA GLU A 16 3.12 -32.19 0.36
C GLU A 16 4.03 -31.64 1.49
N PRO A 17 5.32 -31.97 1.63
CA PRO A 17 6.14 -31.44 2.71
C PRO A 17 6.59 -29.99 2.50
N LYS A 18 6.80 -29.55 1.26
CA LYS A 18 7.20 -28.15 0.95
C LYS A 18 6.02 -27.22 1.13
N ASP A 19 4.85 -27.55 0.62
CA ASP A 19 3.62 -26.76 0.73
C ASP A 19 3.20 -26.56 2.19
N LYS A 20 3.29 -27.59 3.02
CA LYS A 20 2.93 -27.48 4.44
C LYS A 20 3.88 -26.57 5.22
N ARG A 21 5.19 -26.67 4.95
CA ARG A 21 6.19 -25.77 5.57
C ARG A 21 6.02 -24.33 5.13
N GLU A 22 5.74 -24.12 3.86
CA GLU A 22 5.50 -22.81 3.32
C GLU A 22 4.19 -22.20 3.85
N ALA A 23 3.14 -22.97 3.92
CA ALA A 23 1.88 -22.55 4.54
C ALA A 23 2.05 -22.16 6.02
N ILE A 24 2.84 -22.91 6.80
CA ILE A 24 3.17 -22.57 8.19
C ILE A 24 3.99 -21.27 8.23
N ARG A 25 4.97 -21.11 7.34
CA ARG A 25 5.80 -19.91 7.26
C ARG A 25 4.94 -18.67 6.96
N LEU A 26 4.08 -18.73 5.96
CA LEU A 26 3.17 -17.63 5.59
C LEU A 26 2.20 -17.31 6.73
N ARG A 27 1.64 -18.32 7.39
CA ARG A 27 0.76 -18.12 8.56
C ARG A 27 1.49 -17.42 9.71
N ASN A 28 2.70 -17.87 10.05
CA ASN A 28 3.50 -17.24 11.08
C ASN A 28 3.86 -15.80 10.73
N ARG A 29 4.26 -15.53 9.48
CA ARG A 29 4.56 -14.17 9.01
C ARG A 29 3.34 -13.26 9.19
N ARG A 30 2.16 -13.70 8.76
CA ARG A 30 0.92 -12.93 8.89
C ARG A 30 0.55 -12.68 10.35
N ALA A 31 0.65 -13.70 11.21
CA ALA A 31 0.41 -13.54 12.65
C ALA A 31 1.36 -12.52 13.29
N ILE A 32 2.64 -12.53 12.92
CA ILE A 32 3.62 -11.56 13.40
C ILE A 32 3.27 -10.14 12.96
N ILE A 33 2.90 -9.94 11.69
CA ILE A 33 2.52 -8.62 11.14
C ILE A 33 1.28 -8.08 11.85
N THR A 34 0.24 -8.88 12.01
CA THR A 34 -0.99 -8.47 12.72
C THR A 34 -0.68 -8.03 14.15
N VAL A 35 0.05 -8.84 14.89
CA VAL A 35 0.44 -8.53 16.28
C VAL A 35 1.35 -7.30 16.37
N ALA A 36 2.23 -7.11 15.39
CA ALA A 36 3.07 -5.91 15.32
C ALA A 36 2.23 -4.64 15.20
N GLY A 37 1.17 -4.66 14.38
CA GLY A 37 0.23 -3.54 14.25
C GLY A 37 -0.55 -3.28 15.55
N GLU A 38 -1.07 -4.33 16.19
CA GLU A 38 -1.76 -4.22 17.48
C GLU A 38 -0.85 -3.59 18.55
N LEU A 39 0.36 -4.11 18.70
CA LEU A 39 1.34 -3.58 19.66
C LEU A 39 1.76 -2.16 19.34
N ALA A 40 1.97 -1.81 18.06
CA ALA A 40 2.32 -0.46 17.66
C ALA A 40 1.21 0.55 18.01
N THR A 41 -0.05 0.15 17.87
CA THR A 41 -1.22 0.97 18.25
C THR A 41 -1.34 1.11 19.78
N GLU A 42 -1.08 0.03 20.53
CA GLU A 42 -1.19 0.04 22.00
C GLU A 42 -0.03 0.77 22.70
N LEU A 43 1.20 0.57 22.25
CA LEU A 43 2.42 0.97 22.94
C LEU A 43 3.16 2.12 22.25
N GLY A 44 2.90 2.34 20.97
CA GLY A 44 3.76 3.11 20.08
C GLY A 44 4.85 2.24 19.44
N THR A 45 5.28 2.59 18.23
CA THR A 45 6.20 1.79 17.40
C THR A 45 7.54 1.51 18.06
N ASP A 46 8.11 2.52 18.75
CA ASP A 46 9.42 2.41 19.35
C ASP A 46 9.49 1.47 20.55
N ARG A 47 8.34 1.18 21.14
CA ARG A 47 8.23 0.32 22.31
C ARG A 47 7.96 -1.14 21.99
N VAL A 48 7.67 -1.47 20.73
CA VAL A 48 7.45 -2.85 20.30
C VAL A 48 8.76 -3.62 20.36
N THR A 49 8.77 -4.68 21.19
CA THR A 49 9.96 -5.54 21.35
C THR A 49 9.76 -6.91 20.72
N VAL A 50 10.88 -7.54 20.33
CA VAL A 50 10.87 -8.93 19.82
C VAL A 50 10.27 -9.91 20.83
N ASN A 51 10.43 -9.64 22.14
CA ASN A 51 9.89 -10.50 23.20
C ASN A 51 8.35 -10.45 23.25
N GLU A 52 7.79 -9.25 23.17
CA GLU A 52 6.34 -9.02 23.14
C GLU A 52 5.70 -9.59 21.87
N LEU A 53 6.33 -9.32 20.71
CA LEU A 53 5.91 -9.91 19.44
C LEU A 53 5.87 -11.44 19.50
N ALA A 54 6.94 -12.08 20.00
CA ALA A 54 7.04 -13.52 20.09
C ALA A 54 5.98 -14.10 21.01
N ALA A 55 5.80 -13.49 22.20
CA ALA A 55 4.83 -13.93 23.19
C ALA A 55 3.38 -13.81 22.67
N ARG A 56 3.02 -12.66 22.09
CA ARG A 56 1.66 -12.39 21.62
C ARG A 56 1.33 -13.13 20.32
N ALA A 57 2.29 -13.27 19.39
CA ALA A 57 2.11 -14.03 18.15
C ALA A 57 2.18 -15.56 18.35
N GLY A 58 2.51 -16.03 19.55
CA GLY A 58 2.62 -17.46 19.85
C GLY A 58 3.76 -18.17 19.12
N VAL A 59 4.86 -17.45 18.85
CA VAL A 59 6.01 -17.98 18.13
C VAL A 59 7.30 -17.77 18.93
N SER A 60 8.38 -18.46 18.54
CA SER A 60 9.69 -18.26 19.15
C SER A 60 10.35 -16.95 18.67
N ARG A 61 11.25 -16.35 19.48
CA ARG A 61 12.11 -15.23 19.03
C ARG A 61 12.88 -15.57 17.76
N ARG A 62 13.38 -16.80 17.64
CA ARG A 62 14.04 -17.30 16.45
C ARG A 62 13.12 -17.23 15.22
N THR A 63 11.83 -17.54 15.42
CA THR A 63 10.83 -17.43 14.35
C THR A 63 10.66 -15.98 13.92
N ILE A 64 10.63 -15.02 14.87
CA ILE A 64 10.58 -13.58 14.51
C ILE A 64 11.78 -13.22 13.63
N PHE A 65 13.02 -13.50 14.07
CA PHE A 65 14.24 -13.17 13.31
C PHE A 65 14.35 -13.91 11.96
N ASN A 66 13.69 -15.06 11.78
CA ASN A 66 13.62 -15.72 10.48
C ASN A 66 12.72 -14.97 9.47
N HIS A 67 11.83 -14.07 9.93
CA HIS A 67 10.91 -13.31 9.11
C HIS A 67 11.27 -11.82 9.02
N PHE A 68 11.77 -11.25 10.11
CA PHE A 68 12.04 -9.82 10.25
C PHE A 68 13.35 -9.57 10.97
N PRO A 69 14.22 -8.67 10.48
CA PRO A 69 15.48 -8.33 11.13
C PRO A 69 15.28 -7.72 12.53
N SER A 70 14.20 -6.96 12.73
CA SER A 70 13.85 -6.31 13.98
C SER A 70 12.33 -6.32 14.23
N ALA A 71 11.90 -5.90 15.42
CA ALA A 71 10.49 -5.69 15.73
C ALA A 71 9.91 -4.54 14.89
N GLN A 72 10.67 -3.48 14.68
CA GLN A 72 10.30 -2.33 13.88
C GLN A 72 10.07 -2.71 12.41
N ASP A 73 10.87 -3.64 11.84
CA ASP A 73 10.62 -4.13 10.47
C ASP A 73 9.25 -4.83 10.36
N ALA A 74 8.80 -5.53 11.40
CA ALA A 74 7.48 -6.15 11.39
C ALA A 74 6.36 -5.09 11.47
N VAL A 75 6.57 -4.01 12.24
CA VAL A 75 5.64 -2.87 12.30
C VAL A 75 5.59 -2.15 10.95
N PHE A 76 6.74 -1.89 10.34
CA PHE A 76 6.79 -1.24 9.02
C PHE A 76 6.14 -2.09 7.92
N GLU A 77 6.23 -3.41 8.03
CA GLU A 77 5.50 -4.29 7.10
C GLU A 77 3.98 -4.15 7.28
N TYR A 78 3.48 -4.13 8.53
CA TYR A 78 2.07 -3.88 8.81
C TYR A 78 1.60 -2.55 8.21
N LEU A 79 2.34 -1.46 8.43
CA LEU A 79 2.02 -0.15 7.89
C LEU A 79 2.05 -0.14 6.35
N SER A 80 2.99 -0.87 5.75
CA SER A 80 3.08 -1.03 4.29
C SER A 80 1.87 -1.77 3.72
N GLU A 81 1.42 -2.86 4.38
CA GLU A 81 0.21 -3.59 3.97
C GLU A 81 -1.05 -2.72 4.11
N LEU A 82 -1.14 -1.92 5.17
CA LEU A 82 -2.24 -0.99 5.39
C LEU A 82 -2.31 0.06 4.28
N VAL A 83 -1.20 0.71 3.97
CA VAL A 83 -1.12 1.71 2.89
C VAL A 83 -1.41 1.08 1.52
N ALA A 84 -0.87 -0.11 1.25
CA ALA A 84 -1.14 -0.82 0.00
C ALA A 84 -2.63 -1.19 -0.15
N GLY A 85 -3.28 -1.61 0.94
CA GLY A 85 -4.72 -1.86 0.98
C GLY A 85 -5.54 -0.61 0.67
N LEU A 86 -5.13 0.51 1.23
CA LEU A 86 -5.75 1.82 0.99
C LEU A 86 -5.65 2.23 -0.48
N ILE A 87 -4.45 2.18 -1.04
CA ILE A 87 -4.22 2.49 -2.45
C ILE A 87 -5.09 1.61 -3.35
N ASN A 88 -5.14 0.31 -3.09
CA ASN A 88 -5.96 -0.60 -3.87
C ASN A 88 -7.45 -0.23 -3.83
N ARG A 89 -7.99 0.17 -2.67
CA ARG A 89 -9.40 0.63 -2.57
C ARG A 89 -9.65 1.89 -3.39
N VAL A 90 -8.81 2.89 -3.24
CA VAL A 90 -8.90 4.12 -4.04
C VAL A 90 -8.85 3.84 -5.54
N LEU A 91 -8.01 2.90 -5.96
CA LEU A 91 -7.88 2.52 -7.36
C LEU A 91 -9.04 1.66 -7.88
N GLN A 92 -9.71 0.89 -7.02
CA GLN A 92 -10.90 0.10 -7.38
C GLN A 92 -12.11 0.99 -7.73
N ASP A 93 -12.20 2.17 -7.13
CA ASP A 93 -13.29 3.13 -7.41
C ASP A 93 -13.08 3.89 -8.72
N LEU A 94 -11.93 3.75 -9.36
CA LEU A 94 -11.74 4.27 -10.71
C LEU A 94 -12.59 3.46 -11.69
N PRO A 95 -13.41 4.10 -12.54
CA PRO A 95 -14.22 3.40 -13.53
C PRO A 95 -13.33 2.53 -14.43
N GLU A 96 -13.77 1.29 -14.64
CA GLU A 96 -13.14 0.40 -15.61
C GLU A 96 -13.21 1.04 -17.00
N PRO A 97 -12.16 0.92 -17.83
CA PRO A 97 -12.24 1.35 -19.22
C PRO A 97 -13.36 0.53 -19.88
N ASP A 98 -14.33 1.23 -20.48
CA ASP A 98 -15.48 0.58 -21.12
C ASP A 98 -15.01 -0.36 -22.23
N ALA A 99 -15.01 -1.66 -21.97
CA ALA A 99 -14.67 -2.69 -22.94
C ALA A 99 -15.70 -2.78 -24.10
N SER A 100 -16.87 -2.12 -23.97
CA SER A 100 -17.91 -2.10 -24.98
C SER A 100 -17.64 -1.12 -26.13
N GLU A 101 -16.74 -0.16 -25.96
CA GLU A 101 -16.41 0.85 -26.99
C GLU A 101 -15.20 0.50 -27.87
N ALA A 102 -14.57 -0.65 -27.67
CA ALA A 102 -13.46 -1.11 -28.52
C ALA A 102 -13.85 -1.36 -29.99
N GLY A 103 -15.12 -1.16 -30.35
CA GLY A 103 -15.67 -1.39 -31.69
C GLY A 103 -16.12 -0.13 -32.45
N HIS A 104 -16.16 1.04 -31.85
CA HIS A 104 -16.53 2.28 -32.55
C HIS A 104 -15.43 3.34 -32.36
N ALA A 105 -14.71 3.56 -33.43
CA ALA A 105 -13.76 4.65 -33.55
C ALA A 105 -14.48 5.99 -33.40
N ALA A 106 -14.51 6.55 -32.21
CA ALA A 106 -14.62 8.00 -31.96
C ALA A 106 -14.49 8.29 -30.46
N SER A 107 -13.31 8.75 -30.02
CA SER A 107 -13.09 9.79 -29.03
C SER A 107 -13.93 9.73 -27.72
N SER A 108 -13.69 8.78 -26.85
CA SER A 108 -13.57 9.14 -25.44
C SER A 108 -12.06 9.17 -25.11
N ASP A 109 -11.45 10.26 -25.47
CA ASP A 109 -10.07 10.56 -25.12
C ASP A 109 -10.07 10.88 -23.63
N VAL A 110 -10.04 9.83 -22.78
CA VAL A 110 -9.96 9.98 -21.33
C VAL A 110 -8.64 10.71 -21.07
N SER A 111 -8.73 11.99 -20.76
CA SER A 111 -7.55 12.79 -20.51
C SER A 111 -6.92 12.44 -19.17
N LEU A 112 -5.62 12.68 -19.03
CA LEU A 112 -4.93 12.60 -17.73
C LEU A 112 -5.65 13.46 -16.67
N GLY A 113 -6.22 14.62 -17.09
CA GLY A 113 -7.02 15.49 -16.23
C GLY A 113 -8.32 14.84 -15.75
N ASP A 114 -8.98 13.99 -16.55
CA ASP A 114 -10.20 13.28 -16.15
C ASP A 114 -9.89 12.21 -15.11
N VAL A 115 -8.85 11.40 -15.34
CA VAL A 115 -8.39 10.39 -14.37
C VAL A 115 -7.94 11.06 -13.08
N TYR A 116 -7.25 12.18 -13.18
CA TYR A 116 -6.88 13.00 -12.04
C TYR A 116 -8.12 13.44 -11.23
N ARG A 117 -9.14 14.01 -11.88
CA ARG A 117 -10.39 14.44 -11.22
C ARG A 117 -11.13 13.28 -10.55
N GLN A 118 -11.14 12.10 -11.17
CA GLN A 118 -11.75 10.89 -10.61
C GLN A 118 -11.00 10.38 -9.37
N LEU A 119 -9.66 10.27 -9.45
CA LEU A 119 -8.83 9.92 -8.29
C LEU A 119 -9.06 10.85 -7.10
N ILE A 120 -9.19 12.13 -7.36
CA ILE A 120 -9.50 13.15 -6.36
C ILE A 120 -10.89 12.95 -5.78
N GLY A 121 -11.88 12.69 -6.61
CA GLY A 121 -13.24 12.38 -6.15
C GLY A 121 -13.22 11.19 -5.19
N SER A 122 -12.53 10.12 -5.56
CA SER A 122 -12.35 8.93 -4.73
C SER A 122 -11.62 9.24 -3.41
N LEU A 123 -10.51 9.97 -3.44
CA LEU A 123 -9.78 10.37 -2.23
C LEU A 123 -10.64 11.20 -1.24
N ARG A 124 -11.61 11.97 -1.74
CA ARG A 124 -12.51 12.77 -0.90
C ARG A 124 -13.65 11.96 -0.27
N THR A 125 -14.07 10.89 -0.93
CA THR A 125 -15.16 10.03 -0.42
C THR A 125 -14.69 9.00 0.59
N HIS A 126 -13.41 8.64 0.58
CA HIS A 126 -12.84 7.70 1.52
C HIS A 126 -12.41 8.37 2.83
N THR A 127 -12.65 7.70 3.94
CA THR A 127 -12.16 8.07 5.28
C THR A 127 -10.66 7.74 5.42
N LEU A 128 -9.86 8.20 4.45
CA LEU A 128 -8.44 7.84 4.34
C LEU A 128 -7.64 8.18 5.59
N ILE A 129 -7.96 9.35 6.16
CA ILE A 129 -7.24 9.83 7.34
C ILE A 129 -7.52 8.97 8.58
N GLU A 130 -8.76 8.44 8.71
CA GLU A 130 -9.12 7.52 9.79
C GLU A 130 -8.37 6.20 9.68
N GLU A 131 -8.25 5.67 8.47
CA GLU A 131 -7.56 4.42 8.20
C GLU A 131 -6.04 4.53 8.34
N LEU A 132 -5.48 5.72 8.09
CA LEU A 132 -4.07 6.01 8.28
C LEU A 132 -3.70 6.36 9.74
N GLN A 133 -4.69 6.47 10.64
CA GLN A 133 -4.44 6.81 12.04
C GLN A 133 -3.34 5.95 12.70
N PRO A 134 -3.25 4.62 12.47
CA PRO A 134 -2.15 3.82 13.01
C PRO A 134 -0.76 4.26 12.53
N VAL A 135 -0.67 4.86 11.33
CA VAL A 135 0.59 5.39 10.79
C VAL A 135 1.03 6.63 11.57
N PHE A 136 0.09 7.49 11.98
CA PHE A 136 0.39 8.74 12.68
C PHE A 136 0.63 8.57 14.17
N SER A 137 0.15 7.48 14.77
CA SER A 137 0.45 7.13 16.17
C SER A 137 1.92 6.68 16.33
N VAL A 138 2.60 6.48 15.22
CA VAL A 138 4.01 6.15 15.16
C VAL A 138 4.80 7.45 15.18
N ASP A 139 5.69 7.62 16.16
CA ASP A 139 6.69 8.68 16.11
C ASP A 139 7.70 8.32 15.00
N LEU A 140 7.33 8.66 13.77
CA LEU A 140 8.17 8.46 12.59
C LEU A 140 9.20 9.57 12.43
N GLN A 141 9.16 10.56 13.31
CA GLN A 141 10.04 11.72 13.23
C GLN A 141 11.44 11.33 13.71
N ASP A 142 12.42 11.57 12.86
CA ASP A 142 13.87 11.62 13.15
C ASP A 142 14.65 10.28 13.23
N THR A 143 14.11 9.14 12.81
CA THR A 143 14.94 7.94 12.69
C THR A 143 15.28 7.61 11.22
N PRO A 144 16.55 7.20 10.92
CA PRO A 144 16.92 6.76 9.57
C PRO A 144 16.04 5.61 9.05
N ALA A 145 15.58 4.74 9.96
CA ALA A 145 14.70 3.62 9.63
C ALA A 145 13.32 4.11 9.17
N ALA A 146 12.75 5.11 9.85
CA ALA A 146 11.46 5.70 9.49
C ALA A 146 11.54 6.41 8.12
N SER A 147 12.60 7.18 7.89
CA SER A 147 12.82 7.86 6.61
C SER A 147 12.95 6.86 5.46
N LEU A 148 13.70 5.78 5.66
CA LEU A 148 13.85 4.70 4.67
C LEU A 148 12.52 3.98 4.42
N TRP A 149 11.73 3.74 5.46
CA TRP A 149 10.41 3.15 5.35
C TRP A 149 9.47 4.07 4.55
N GLY A 150 9.38 5.35 4.90
CA GLY A 150 8.58 6.35 4.20
C GLY A 150 8.90 6.40 2.71
N PHE A 151 10.20 6.44 2.37
CA PHE A 151 10.66 6.39 0.98
C PHE A 151 10.20 5.12 0.26
N ARG A 152 10.31 3.95 0.89
CA ARG A 152 9.88 2.66 0.32
C ARG A 152 8.37 2.61 0.09
N VAL A 153 7.59 3.08 1.05
CA VAL A 153 6.12 3.13 0.95
C VAL A 153 5.69 4.07 -0.17
N THR A 154 6.23 5.28 -0.21
CA THR A 154 5.96 6.26 -1.28
C THR A 154 6.32 5.68 -2.65
N ARG A 155 7.49 5.06 -2.77
CA ARG A 155 7.93 4.41 -4.01
C ARG A 155 6.97 3.31 -4.45
N THR A 156 6.56 2.43 -3.55
CA THR A 156 5.61 1.35 -3.84
C THR A 156 4.26 1.90 -4.25
N ALA A 157 3.79 2.97 -3.61
CA ALA A 157 2.56 3.66 -3.96
C ALA A 157 2.59 4.24 -5.39
N VAL A 158 3.70 4.92 -5.74
CA VAL A 158 3.92 5.45 -7.08
C VAL A 158 3.92 4.34 -8.13
N ASP A 159 4.69 3.26 -7.89
CA ASP A 159 4.79 2.14 -8.83
C ASP A 159 3.42 1.49 -9.06
N ARG A 160 2.63 1.31 -7.99
CA ARG A 160 1.29 0.73 -8.06
C ARG A 160 0.30 1.62 -8.82
N LEU A 161 0.26 2.90 -8.50
CA LEU A 161 -0.59 3.85 -9.22
C LEU A 161 -0.20 3.94 -10.69
N ASN A 162 1.10 4.01 -11.00
CA ASN A 162 1.59 4.04 -12.38
C ASN A 162 1.20 2.79 -13.17
N GLU A 163 1.26 1.59 -12.56
CA GLU A 163 0.78 0.34 -13.19
C GLU A 163 -0.68 0.44 -13.63
N VAL A 164 -1.54 0.95 -12.74
CA VAL A 164 -2.97 1.13 -13.03
C VAL A 164 -3.21 2.20 -14.09
N LEU A 165 -2.50 3.34 -14.01
CA LEU A 165 -2.62 4.41 -15.01
C LEU A 165 -2.20 3.92 -16.41
N ARG A 166 -1.11 3.18 -16.51
CA ARG A 166 -0.66 2.60 -17.79
C ARG A 166 -1.65 1.63 -18.40
N ALA A 167 -2.31 0.82 -17.57
CA ALA A 167 -3.33 -0.11 -18.05
C ALA A 167 -4.58 0.62 -18.57
N ARG A 168 -4.94 1.75 -17.97
CA ARG A 168 -6.15 2.53 -18.30
C ARG A 168 -5.95 3.60 -19.37
N LEU A 169 -4.72 4.07 -19.52
CA LEU A 169 -4.34 5.16 -20.43
C LEU A 169 -3.25 4.71 -21.41
N PRO A 170 -3.53 3.68 -22.26
CA PRO A 170 -2.52 3.13 -23.18
C PRO A 170 -2.04 4.15 -24.23
N GLN A 171 -2.80 5.21 -24.49
CA GLN A 171 -2.45 6.31 -25.39
C GLN A 171 -1.36 7.24 -24.82
N HIS A 172 -1.15 7.24 -23.49
CA HIS A 172 -0.14 8.07 -22.85
C HIS A 172 1.19 7.34 -22.70
N SER A 173 2.29 8.09 -22.77
CA SER A 173 3.62 7.54 -22.56
C SER A 173 3.83 7.06 -21.11
N SER A 174 4.74 6.12 -20.94
CA SER A 174 5.13 5.66 -19.58
C SER A 174 5.71 6.79 -18.73
N PHE A 175 6.28 7.81 -19.33
CA PHE A 175 6.79 8.97 -18.62
C PHE A 175 5.66 9.84 -18.08
N GLU A 176 4.64 10.12 -18.89
CA GLU A 176 3.47 10.93 -18.48
C GLU A 176 2.72 10.28 -17.32
N THR A 177 2.40 8.99 -17.44
CA THR A 177 1.71 8.25 -16.37
C THR A 177 2.53 8.17 -15.09
N HIS A 178 3.85 7.99 -15.20
CA HIS A 178 4.75 7.99 -14.04
C HIS A 178 4.86 9.38 -13.40
N LEU A 179 4.90 10.44 -14.18
CA LEU A 179 4.93 11.81 -13.68
C LEU A 179 3.66 12.13 -12.88
N VAL A 180 2.48 11.77 -13.41
CA VAL A 180 1.20 11.94 -12.72
C VAL A 180 1.17 11.15 -11.41
N ALA A 181 1.54 9.87 -11.45
CA ALA A 181 1.59 9.02 -10.26
C ALA A 181 2.50 9.61 -9.18
N THR A 182 3.70 10.05 -9.57
CA THR A 182 4.68 10.65 -8.65
C THR A 182 4.15 11.94 -8.04
N THR A 183 3.56 12.81 -8.86
CA THR A 183 3.01 14.09 -8.40
C THR A 183 1.87 13.89 -7.41
N LEU A 184 0.93 12.99 -7.71
CA LEU A 184 -0.20 12.70 -6.83
C LEU A 184 0.24 12.12 -5.48
N ILE A 185 1.09 11.11 -5.50
CA ILE A 185 1.53 10.44 -4.27
C ILE A 185 2.36 11.38 -3.40
N ASN A 186 3.28 12.14 -3.98
CA ASN A 186 4.07 13.09 -3.20
C ASN A 186 3.21 14.24 -2.65
N SER A 187 2.26 14.75 -3.41
CA SER A 187 1.35 15.79 -2.90
C SER A 187 0.46 15.28 -1.76
N PHE A 188 0.05 14.01 -1.81
CA PHE A 188 -0.67 13.39 -0.70
C PHE A 188 0.22 13.23 0.53
N ALA A 189 1.47 12.82 0.36
CA ALA A 189 2.44 12.74 1.45
C ALA A 189 2.69 14.10 2.11
N GLU A 190 2.86 15.17 1.33
CA GLU A 190 2.97 16.54 1.83
C GLU A 190 1.72 16.99 2.62
N CYS A 191 0.51 16.61 2.18
CA CYS A 191 -0.72 16.87 2.94
C CYS A 191 -0.70 16.16 4.29
N LEU A 192 -0.19 14.92 4.35
CA LEU A 192 -0.06 14.16 5.60
C LEU A 192 0.94 14.81 6.55
N ASP A 193 2.10 15.19 6.05
CA ASP A 193 3.15 15.82 6.86
C ASP A 193 2.67 17.16 7.44
N GLU A 194 2.03 18.00 6.62
CA GLU A 194 1.44 19.26 7.07
C GLU A 194 0.29 19.05 8.05
N TRP A 195 -0.54 18.01 7.83
CA TRP A 195 -1.61 17.66 8.76
C TRP A 195 -1.07 17.25 10.12
N VAL A 196 -0.05 16.38 10.15
CA VAL A 196 0.63 15.99 11.40
C VAL A 196 1.24 17.21 12.08
N ALA A 197 1.91 18.09 11.34
CA ALA A 197 2.49 19.31 11.89
C ALA A 197 1.46 20.23 12.55
N ARG A 198 0.24 20.35 11.97
CA ARG A 198 -0.84 21.21 12.52
C ARG A 198 -1.66 20.59 13.64
N THR A 199 -1.74 19.25 13.68
CA THR A 199 -2.65 18.54 14.59
C THR A 199 -1.93 17.71 15.64
N GLY A 200 -0.62 17.47 15.46
CA GLY A 200 0.13 16.49 16.26
C GLY A 200 -0.36 15.05 16.04
N GLY A 201 -0.94 14.74 14.87
CA GLY A 201 -1.53 13.44 14.58
C GLY A 201 -2.88 13.17 15.25
N VAL A 202 -3.51 14.18 15.87
CA VAL A 202 -4.80 14.03 16.55
C VAL A 202 -5.96 14.13 15.56
N LEU A 203 -6.73 13.07 15.44
CA LEU A 203 -7.89 12.98 14.55
C LEU A 203 -9.18 13.26 15.31
N ASP A 204 -9.41 14.53 15.61
CA ASP A 204 -10.67 15.07 16.10
C ASP A 204 -11.43 15.81 14.99
N GLU A 205 -12.51 16.50 15.33
CA GLU A 205 -13.29 17.30 14.37
C GLU A 205 -12.45 18.42 13.73
N ARG A 206 -11.53 19.03 14.48
CA ARG A 206 -10.59 20.02 13.95
C ARG A 206 -9.59 19.38 12.99
N GLY A 207 -9.05 18.22 13.34
CA GLY A 207 -8.13 17.47 12.49
C GLY A 207 -8.75 17.08 11.16
N ARG A 208 -10.02 16.63 11.14
CA ARG A 208 -10.77 16.35 9.90
C ARG A 208 -10.93 17.59 9.02
N ARG A 209 -11.30 18.72 9.59
CA ARG A 209 -11.42 19.98 8.82
C ARG A 209 -10.10 20.40 8.19
N ILE A 210 -9.01 20.32 8.96
CA ILE A 210 -7.65 20.64 8.43
C ILE A 210 -7.29 19.71 7.30
N TRP A 211 -7.58 18.42 7.41
CA TRP A 211 -7.36 17.45 6.36
C TRP A 211 -8.10 17.80 5.06
N ASP A 212 -9.39 18.10 5.16
CA ASP A 212 -10.22 18.50 4.02
C ASP A 212 -9.74 19.79 3.36
N GLU A 213 -9.27 20.76 4.14
CA GLU A 213 -8.67 22.01 3.65
C GLU A 213 -7.38 21.74 2.88
N LEU A 214 -6.49 20.89 3.41
CA LEU A 214 -5.22 20.54 2.78
C LEU A 214 -5.42 19.79 1.47
N LEU A 215 -6.28 18.77 1.47
CA LEU A 215 -6.65 18.06 0.25
C LEU A 215 -7.23 19.02 -0.79
N THR A 216 -8.19 19.85 -0.41
CA THR A 216 -8.82 20.82 -1.33
C THR A 216 -7.78 21.76 -1.92
N THR A 217 -6.82 22.22 -1.12
CA THR A 217 -5.75 23.10 -1.57
C THR A 217 -4.82 22.42 -2.55
N ALA A 218 -4.31 21.22 -2.19
CA ALA A 218 -3.40 20.45 -3.04
C ALA A 218 -4.03 20.14 -4.39
N LEU A 219 -5.29 19.73 -4.37
CA LEU A 219 -6.06 19.38 -5.55
C LEU A 219 -6.33 20.59 -6.44
N GLY A 220 -6.64 21.75 -5.84
CA GLY A 220 -6.81 22.98 -6.59
C GLY A 220 -5.54 23.50 -7.23
N VAL A 221 -4.38 23.29 -6.61
CA VAL A 221 -3.06 23.66 -7.19
C VAL A 221 -2.73 22.74 -8.36
N LEU A 222 -2.86 21.42 -8.18
CA LEU A 222 -2.53 20.44 -9.20
C LEU A 222 -3.52 20.48 -10.39
N GLY A 223 -4.82 20.63 -10.12
CA GLY A 223 -5.85 20.67 -11.15
C GLY A 223 -5.62 21.80 -12.17
N ARG A 224 -5.16 22.96 -11.73
CA ARG A 224 -4.80 24.07 -12.63
C ARG A 224 -3.61 23.77 -13.55
N GLY A 225 -2.76 22.84 -13.16
CA GLY A 225 -1.61 22.42 -13.96
C GLY A 225 -1.95 21.41 -15.06
N PHE A 226 -3.08 20.71 -14.94
CA PHE A 226 -3.55 19.72 -15.92
C PHE A 226 -4.64 20.25 -16.87
N ASP A 227 -5.15 21.46 -16.66
CA ASP A 227 -6.17 22.11 -17.51
C ASP A 227 -5.55 22.98 -18.63
N SER A 228 -4.23 22.93 -18.79
CA SER A 228 -3.48 23.58 -19.86
C SER A 228 -3.04 22.57 -20.88
#